data_767d156ee2cddf9bf71019ef49b36c65
#
_entry.id   767d156ee2cddf9bf71019ef49b36c65
#
_cell.length_a   1.000
_cell.length_b   1.000
_cell.length_c   1.000
_cell.angle_alpha   90.00
_cell.angle_beta   90.00
_cell.angle_gamma   90.00
#
_symmetry.space_group_name_H-M   'P 1'
#
loop_
_entity.id
_entity.type
_entity.pdbx_description
1 polymer ?
#
loop_
_entity_poly.entity_id
_entity_poly.type
_entity_poly.pdbx_seq_one_letter_code
_entity_poly.pdbx_strand_id
1 'polypeptide(L)'
;MLRARRLASTVAAASLAVGGLSACDSEPSVAAYLGDAGQVSEREVQRIWDDTHADLAVQAQAEADEATSQQRFKEEALRNAGEDVKPAPAVTPAPVQMPFSRGDVVNELVTRELYERVAADRSVTLPAQVPYEQEAAQRKLPVGTEYTKLYIDNLYMQSLLIQSFLSETPPADADMLQVYNSLGASGGVEPGQDFTTWLSLQSPQNRQVVAAAAQVREQVEGAADELNVKVNPRYQPFEVSVLEIQGESDPLQLIGTDLGIEQPVSVADVP
;
A
#
# COMPACT_ATOMS: atom_id res chain seq x y z
N MET A 1 -26.87 17.19 -78.71
CA MET A 1 -27.48 15.89 -78.30
C MET A 1 -26.48 15.22 -77.35
N LEU A 2 -26.89 15.05 -76.13
CA LEU A 2 -26.54 13.91 -75.32
C LEU A 2 -26.86 14.24 -73.80
N ARG A 3 -27.69 13.38 -73.27
CA ARG A 3 -28.39 13.53 -71.99
C ARG A 3 -27.45 13.27 -70.80
N ALA A 4 -27.42 14.20 -69.89
CA ALA A 4 -26.82 13.99 -68.56
C ALA A 4 -27.78 13.20 -67.64
N ARG A 5 -27.43 12.01 -67.21
CA ARG A 5 -28.09 11.28 -66.13
C ARG A 5 -27.50 11.68 -64.78
N ARG A 6 -28.35 12.26 -63.97
CA ARG A 6 -28.06 12.51 -62.54
C ARG A 6 -28.27 11.19 -61.78
N LEU A 7 -27.22 10.70 -61.14
CA LEU A 7 -27.32 9.66 -60.12
C LEU A 7 -27.38 10.35 -58.77
N ALA A 8 -28.51 10.26 -58.10
CA ALA A 8 -28.69 10.67 -56.70
C ALA A 8 -28.17 9.55 -55.81
N SER A 9 -27.10 9.79 -55.10
CA SER A 9 -26.59 8.89 -54.04
C SER A 9 -27.27 9.24 -52.74
N THR A 10 -28.18 8.42 -52.28
CA THR A 10 -28.76 8.45 -50.94
C THR A 10 -27.74 7.91 -49.97
N VAL A 11 -27.20 8.81 -49.16
CA VAL A 11 -26.38 8.43 -47.97
C VAL A 11 -27.34 8.06 -46.84
N ALA A 12 -27.48 6.79 -46.57
CA ALA A 12 -28.16 6.30 -45.39
C ALA A 12 -27.23 6.52 -44.18
N ALA A 13 -27.54 7.51 -43.36
CA ALA A 13 -26.93 7.69 -42.05
C ALA A 13 -27.44 6.59 -41.10
N ALA A 14 -26.65 5.54 -40.93
CA ALA A 14 -26.86 4.57 -39.86
C ALA A 14 -26.36 5.20 -38.55
N SER A 15 -27.27 5.78 -37.76
CA SER A 15 -27.05 6.16 -36.39
C SER A 15 -26.94 4.91 -35.55
N LEU A 16 -25.73 4.45 -35.30
CA LEU A 16 -25.43 3.49 -34.24
C LEU A 16 -25.71 4.17 -32.90
N ALA A 17 -26.87 3.88 -32.33
CA ALA A 17 -27.12 4.11 -30.91
C ALA A 17 -26.20 3.14 -30.14
N VAL A 18 -25.06 3.64 -29.72
CA VAL A 18 -24.25 2.97 -28.69
C VAL A 18 -25.03 3.13 -27.40
N GLY A 19 -25.90 2.16 -27.13
CA GLY A 19 -26.53 2.00 -25.82
C GLY A 19 -25.43 1.74 -24.80
N GLY A 20 -25.36 2.61 -23.79
CA GLY A 20 -24.42 2.50 -22.72
C GLY A 20 -24.51 1.14 -21.99
N LEU A 21 -23.50 0.34 -22.20
CA LEU A 21 -23.07 -0.66 -21.21
C LEU A 21 -22.07 0.06 -20.34
N SER A 22 -22.55 0.68 -19.26
CA SER A 22 -21.71 1.02 -18.12
C SER A 22 -21.35 -0.28 -17.37
N ALA A 23 -20.65 -1.17 -18.08
CA ALA A 23 -19.89 -2.24 -17.45
C ALA A 23 -18.54 -1.65 -17.12
N CYS A 24 -18.18 -1.73 -15.85
CA CYS A 24 -16.90 -1.38 -15.23
C CYS A 24 -15.76 -1.22 -16.25
N ASP A 25 -15.52 0.01 -16.71
CA ASP A 25 -14.38 0.35 -17.55
C ASP A 25 -13.12 0.45 -16.69
N SER A 26 -12.69 -0.68 -16.13
CA SER A 26 -11.32 -0.79 -15.66
C SER A 26 -10.45 -1.05 -16.87
N GLU A 27 -9.83 0.00 -17.43
CA GLU A 27 -8.82 -0.22 -18.46
C GLU A 27 -7.74 -1.15 -17.91
N PRO A 28 -7.37 -2.23 -18.61
CA PRO A 28 -6.39 -3.19 -18.12
C PRO A 28 -5.02 -2.59 -17.82
N SER A 29 -4.75 -1.38 -18.33
CA SER A 29 -3.51 -0.65 -18.14
C SER A 29 -3.48 0.27 -16.92
N VAL A 30 -4.61 0.43 -16.22
CA VAL A 30 -4.76 1.33 -15.08
C VAL A 30 -5.02 0.54 -13.81
N ALA A 31 -4.17 0.77 -12.79
CA ALA A 31 -4.29 0.19 -11.47
C ALA A 31 -5.23 0.99 -10.56
N ALA A 32 -5.16 2.33 -10.64
CA ALA A 32 -6.08 3.21 -9.94
C ALA A 32 -6.27 4.53 -10.71
N TYR A 33 -7.47 5.12 -10.62
CA TYR A 33 -7.78 6.47 -11.06
C TYR A 33 -7.81 7.40 -9.86
N LEU A 34 -7.24 8.61 -10.01
CA LEU A 34 -7.09 9.62 -8.97
C LEU A 34 -7.66 10.98 -9.44
N GLY A 35 -8.73 10.96 -10.21
CA GLY A 35 -9.41 12.15 -10.72
C GLY A 35 -8.47 13.12 -11.44
N ASP A 36 -8.36 14.34 -10.94
CA ASP A 36 -7.50 15.40 -11.49
C ASP A 36 -6.01 15.20 -11.18
N ALA A 37 -5.67 14.39 -10.16
CA ALA A 37 -4.29 14.00 -9.89
C ALA A 37 -3.74 12.96 -10.90
N GLY A 38 -4.62 12.35 -11.71
CA GLY A 38 -4.21 11.44 -12.78
C GLY A 38 -4.56 9.98 -12.54
N GLN A 39 -3.58 9.10 -12.75
CA GLN A 39 -3.79 7.66 -12.59
C GLN A 39 -2.49 6.93 -12.21
N VAL A 40 -2.62 5.86 -11.46
CA VAL A 40 -1.57 4.87 -11.24
C VAL A 40 -1.63 3.86 -12.39
N SER A 41 -0.57 3.76 -13.17
CA SER A 41 -0.52 2.84 -14.30
C SER A 41 0.02 1.46 -13.90
N GLU A 42 -0.49 0.41 -14.57
CA GLU A 42 0.05 -0.94 -14.40
C GLU A 42 1.54 -1.05 -14.76
N ARG A 43 1.99 -0.23 -15.69
CA ARG A 43 3.41 -0.17 -16.06
C ARG A 43 4.28 0.35 -14.92
N GLU A 44 3.81 1.34 -14.18
CA GLU A 44 4.51 1.89 -13.02
C GLU A 44 4.56 0.88 -11.89
N VAL A 45 3.44 0.26 -11.56
CA VAL A 45 3.37 -0.82 -10.57
C VAL A 45 4.32 -1.96 -10.91
N GLN A 46 4.29 -2.40 -12.18
CA GLN A 46 5.17 -3.48 -12.65
C GLN A 46 6.65 -3.06 -12.58
N ARG A 47 6.99 -1.82 -12.97
CA ARG A 47 8.36 -1.32 -12.92
C ARG A 47 8.91 -1.31 -11.49
N ILE A 48 8.17 -0.74 -10.53
CA ILE A 48 8.58 -0.71 -9.12
C ILE A 48 8.79 -2.13 -8.58
N TRP A 49 7.89 -3.04 -8.94
CA TRP A 49 7.97 -4.43 -8.53
C TRP A 49 9.18 -5.15 -9.14
N ASP A 50 9.40 -4.99 -10.46
CA ASP A 50 10.51 -5.62 -11.17
C ASP A 50 11.86 -5.08 -10.71
N ASP A 51 11.99 -3.78 -10.50
CA ASP A 51 13.22 -3.13 -9.99
C ASP A 51 13.58 -3.70 -8.61
N THR A 52 12.61 -3.82 -7.71
CA THR A 52 12.85 -4.42 -6.39
C THR A 52 13.20 -5.91 -6.48
N HIS A 53 12.53 -6.65 -7.35
CA HIS A 53 12.86 -8.07 -7.58
C HIS A 53 14.29 -8.25 -8.12
N ALA A 54 14.72 -7.37 -9.02
CA ALA A 54 16.08 -7.41 -9.57
C ALA A 54 17.12 -7.12 -8.47
N ASP A 55 16.90 -6.13 -7.61
CA ASP A 55 17.80 -5.82 -6.50
C ASP A 55 17.91 -6.98 -5.51
N LEU A 56 16.79 -7.61 -5.15
CA LEU A 56 16.78 -8.80 -4.29
C LEU A 56 17.50 -9.99 -4.95
N ALA A 57 17.39 -10.16 -6.26
CA ALA A 57 18.12 -11.21 -6.98
C ALA A 57 19.64 -10.99 -6.93
N VAL A 58 20.09 -9.74 -7.05
CA VAL A 58 21.52 -9.38 -6.90
C VAL A 58 22.00 -9.66 -5.47
N GLN A 59 21.21 -9.34 -4.45
CA GLN A 59 21.55 -9.65 -3.06
C GLN A 59 21.64 -11.16 -2.81
N ALA A 60 20.67 -11.93 -3.26
CA ALA A 60 20.68 -13.40 -3.12
C ALA A 60 21.90 -14.02 -3.83
N GLN A 61 22.31 -13.49 -4.99
CA GLN A 61 23.52 -13.94 -5.68
C GLN A 61 24.78 -13.60 -4.87
N ALA A 62 24.87 -12.39 -4.32
CA ALA A 62 26.02 -11.97 -3.51
C ALA A 62 26.15 -12.83 -2.24
N GLU A 63 25.05 -13.14 -1.56
CA GLU A 63 25.02 -14.05 -0.39
C GLU A 63 25.50 -15.47 -0.76
N ALA A 64 25.06 -15.99 -1.90
CA ALA A 64 25.49 -17.31 -2.38
C ALA A 64 26.99 -17.34 -2.72
N ASP A 65 27.50 -16.26 -3.33
CA ASP A 65 28.93 -16.14 -3.65
C ASP A 65 29.77 -16.02 -2.38
N GLU A 66 29.32 -15.27 -1.38
CA GLU A 66 29.98 -15.18 -0.08
C GLU A 66 29.96 -16.54 0.65
N ALA A 67 28.83 -17.22 0.71
CA ALA A 67 28.73 -18.54 1.30
C ALA A 67 29.63 -19.55 0.62
N THR A 68 29.73 -19.52 -0.72
CA THR A 68 30.64 -20.34 -1.50
C THR A 68 32.10 -20.05 -1.16
N SER A 69 32.45 -18.77 -0.99
CA SER A 69 33.80 -18.32 -0.63
C SER A 69 34.17 -18.78 0.77
N GLN A 70 33.29 -18.65 1.74
CA GLN A 70 33.45 -19.14 3.12
C GLN A 70 33.63 -20.67 3.17
N GLN A 71 32.86 -21.39 2.36
CA GLN A 71 32.97 -22.85 2.25
C GLN A 71 34.33 -23.26 1.70
N ARG A 72 34.80 -22.63 0.61
CA ARG A 72 36.14 -22.88 0.03
C ARG A 72 37.25 -22.61 1.04
N PHE A 73 37.15 -21.53 1.79
CA PHE A 73 38.13 -21.18 2.84
C PHE A 73 38.18 -22.28 3.92
N LYS A 74 37.03 -22.77 4.37
CA LYS A 74 36.96 -23.89 5.34
C LYS A 74 37.59 -25.17 4.79
N GLU A 75 37.27 -25.51 3.54
CA GLU A 75 37.83 -26.71 2.87
C GLU A 75 39.36 -26.63 2.73
N GLU A 76 39.88 -25.43 2.40
CA GLU A 76 41.31 -25.20 2.33
C GLU A 76 42.01 -25.34 3.69
N ALA A 77 41.40 -24.79 4.74
CA ALA A 77 41.91 -24.94 6.10
C ALA A 77 41.98 -26.42 6.55
N LEU A 78 40.95 -27.21 6.26
CA LEU A 78 40.93 -28.63 6.58
C LEU A 78 41.97 -29.41 5.78
N ARG A 79 42.13 -29.12 4.49
CA ARG A 79 43.18 -29.72 3.65
C ARG A 79 44.57 -29.41 4.17
N ASN A 80 44.81 -28.19 4.61
CA ASN A 80 46.09 -27.77 5.22
C ASN A 80 46.34 -28.48 6.56
N ALA A 81 45.30 -28.90 7.26
CA ALA A 81 45.36 -29.72 8.47
C ALA A 81 45.60 -31.21 8.20
N GLY A 82 45.68 -31.63 6.92
CA GLY A 82 45.94 -33.00 6.51
C GLY A 82 44.67 -33.86 6.34
N GLU A 83 43.50 -33.25 6.29
CA GLU A 83 42.24 -33.94 6.06
C GLU A 83 41.96 -34.12 4.56
N ASP A 84 41.45 -35.26 4.15
CA ASP A 84 41.02 -35.51 2.78
C ASP A 84 39.62 -34.97 2.55
N VAL A 85 39.54 -33.71 2.19
CA VAL A 85 38.27 -32.96 2.00
C VAL A 85 37.91 -32.93 0.52
N LYS A 86 36.76 -33.52 0.19
CA LYS A 86 36.19 -33.45 -1.15
C LYS A 86 35.57 -32.06 -1.37
N PRO A 87 35.86 -31.37 -2.51
CA PRO A 87 35.25 -30.11 -2.82
C PRO A 87 33.70 -30.18 -2.86
N ALA A 88 33.05 -29.35 -2.11
CA ALA A 88 31.60 -29.21 -2.19
C ALA A 88 31.17 -28.33 -3.39
N PRO A 89 29.97 -28.53 -3.94
CA PRO A 89 29.45 -27.72 -5.01
C PRO A 89 29.27 -26.27 -4.53
N ALA A 90 29.32 -25.31 -5.47
CA ALA A 90 28.99 -23.92 -5.16
C ALA A 90 27.56 -23.79 -4.62
N VAL A 91 27.37 -22.86 -3.70
CA VAL A 91 26.05 -22.56 -3.14
C VAL A 91 25.18 -21.92 -4.22
N THR A 92 23.99 -22.47 -4.43
CA THR A 92 23.02 -21.89 -5.37
C THR A 92 22.26 -20.75 -4.66
N PRO A 93 22.02 -19.60 -5.33
CA PRO A 93 21.22 -18.53 -4.76
C PRO A 93 19.83 -19.03 -4.36
N ALA A 94 19.33 -18.54 -3.23
CA ALA A 94 17.96 -18.81 -2.83
C ALA A 94 16.98 -18.15 -3.82
N PRO A 95 15.80 -18.76 -4.06
CA PRO A 95 14.75 -18.09 -4.84
C PRO A 95 14.36 -16.76 -4.19
N VAL A 96 14.23 -15.73 -4.99
CA VAL A 96 13.81 -14.39 -4.52
C VAL A 96 12.38 -14.46 -4.02
N GLN A 97 12.17 -14.05 -2.78
CA GLN A 97 10.86 -13.89 -2.18
C GLN A 97 10.59 -12.39 -2.03
N MET A 98 9.56 -11.89 -2.69
CA MET A 98 9.14 -10.49 -2.55
C MET A 98 8.47 -10.30 -1.18
N PRO A 99 8.88 -9.29 -0.39
CA PRO A 99 8.27 -9.00 0.91
C PRO A 99 6.93 -8.26 0.79
N PHE A 100 6.49 -7.93 -0.42
CA PHE A 100 5.24 -7.23 -0.73
C PHE A 100 4.68 -7.70 -2.08
N SER A 101 3.41 -7.40 -2.33
CA SER A 101 2.69 -7.71 -3.57
C SER A 101 2.60 -6.47 -4.49
N ARG A 102 2.10 -6.65 -5.72
CA ARG A 102 1.74 -5.52 -6.58
C ARG A 102 0.57 -4.70 -6.02
N GLY A 103 -0.31 -5.34 -5.26
CA GLY A 103 -1.39 -4.65 -4.53
C GLY A 103 -0.83 -3.65 -3.53
N ASP A 104 0.23 -4.02 -2.80
CA ASP A 104 0.90 -3.11 -1.87
C ASP A 104 1.56 -1.94 -2.58
N VAL A 105 2.14 -2.15 -3.78
CA VAL A 105 2.66 -1.03 -4.59
C VAL A 105 1.55 -0.06 -4.98
N VAL A 106 0.38 -0.56 -5.41
CA VAL A 106 -0.78 0.30 -5.74
C VAL A 106 -1.26 1.04 -4.49
N ASN A 107 -1.32 0.34 -3.35
CA ASN A 107 -1.71 0.93 -2.08
C ASN A 107 -0.80 2.11 -1.72
N GLU A 108 0.52 1.91 -1.76
CA GLU A 108 1.46 2.97 -1.42
C GLU A 108 1.40 4.17 -2.38
N LEU A 109 1.21 3.94 -3.68
CA LEU A 109 1.09 5.02 -4.66
C LEU A 109 -0.18 5.86 -4.46
N VAL A 110 -1.31 5.21 -4.18
CA VAL A 110 -2.58 5.92 -3.90
C VAL A 110 -2.53 6.61 -2.54
N THR A 111 -2.02 5.94 -1.50
CA THR A 111 -1.86 6.50 -0.16
C THR A 111 -1.00 7.77 -0.19
N ARG A 112 0.09 7.75 -0.95
CA ARG A 112 0.95 8.92 -1.13
C ARG A 112 0.18 10.13 -1.64
N GLU A 113 -0.60 9.96 -2.71
CA GLU A 113 -1.38 11.05 -3.30
C GLU A 113 -2.40 11.62 -2.31
N LEU A 114 -3.09 10.73 -1.58
CA LEU A 114 -4.04 11.15 -0.56
C LEU A 114 -3.37 11.89 0.59
N TYR A 115 -2.24 11.38 1.08
CA TYR A 115 -1.50 12.04 2.16
C TYR A 115 -0.88 13.37 1.71
N GLU A 116 -0.35 13.48 0.50
CA GLU A 116 0.19 14.73 -0.04
C GLU A 116 -0.92 15.79 -0.13
N ARG A 117 -2.14 15.41 -0.50
CA ARG A 117 -3.30 16.32 -0.55
C ARG A 117 -3.68 16.83 0.84
N VAL A 118 -3.85 15.93 1.81
CA VAL A 118 -4.14 16.32 3.20
C VAL A 118 -3.00 17.14 3.80
N ALA A 119 -1.76 16.81 3.50
CA ALA A 119 -0.58 17.51 3.97
C ALA A 119 -0.48 18.94 3.41
N ALA A 120 -0.87 19.14 2.15
CA ALA A 120 -0.91 20.47 1.54
C ALA A 120 -1.88 21.42 2.29
N ASP A 121 -3.07 20.93 2.65
CA ASP A 121 -4.07 21.72 3.39
C ASP A 121 -3.60 22.07 4.81
N ARG A 122 -2.76 21.22 5.39
CA ARG A 122 -2.21 21.38 6.75
C ARG A 122 -0.82 22.01 6.77
N SER A 123 -0.22 22.31 5.62
CA SER A 123 1.16 22.79 5.49
C SER A 123 2.17 21.84 6.14
N VAL A 124 1.90 20.55 6.09
CA VAL A 124 2.79 19.48 6.58
C VAL A 124 3.74 19.08 5.45
N THR A 125 5.01 18.89 5.76
CA THR A 125 6.03 18.47 4.81
C THR A 125 6.95 17.42 5.42
N LEU A 126 7.44 16.50 4.61
CA LEU A 126 8.44 15.53 5.04
C LEU A 126 9.72 16.24 5.54
N PRO A 127 10.40 15.69 6.54
CA PRO A 127 11.68 16.23 7.00
C PRO A 127 12.74 16.12 5.88
N ALA A 128 13.70 17.05 5.89
CA ALA A 128 14.78 17.04 4.90
C ALA A 128 15.67 15.79 4.94
N GLN A 129 15.64 15.06 6.04
CA GLN A 129 16.40 13.81 6.24
C GLN A 129 15.47 12.74 6.82
N VAL A 130 15.21 11.71 6.02
CA VAL A 130 14.50 10.49 6.42
C VAL A 130 15.52 9.36 6.54
N PRO A 131 15.58 8.62 7.64
CA PRO A 131 16.57 7.55 7.86
C PRO A 131 16.16 6.25 7.15
N TYR A 132 16.10 6.28 5.83
CA TYR A 132 15.60 5.16 5.00
C TYR A 132 16.28 3.82 5.30
N GLU A 133 17.61 3.79 5.46
CA GLU A 133 18.35 2.56 5.70
C GLU A 133 17.97 1.92 7.04
N GLN A 134 17.84 2.73 8.09
CA GLN A 134 17.45 2.26 9.42
C GLN A 134 16.01 1.73 9.42
N GLU A 135 15.08 2.47 8.82
CA GLU A 135 13.67 2.09 8.74
C GLU A 135 13.48 0.82 7.89
N ALA A 136 14.17 0.75 6.74
CA ALA A 136 14.15 -0.44 5.89
C ALA A 136 14.64 -1.69 6.63
N ALA A 137 15.75 -1.56 7.38
CA ALA A 137 16.32 -2.67 8.15
C ALA A 137 15.36 -3.15 9.26
N GLN A 138 14.69 -2.23 9.97
CA GLN A 138 13.72 -2.57 11.01
C GLN A 138 12.50 -3.33 10.45
N ARG A 139 12.09 -3.00 9.22
CA ARG A 139 10.92 -3.59 8.54
C ARG A 139 11.27 -4.75 7.61
N LYS A 140 12.56 -5.10 7.53
CA LYS A 140 13.06 -6.14 6.63
C LYS A 140 12.73 -5.87 5.15
N LEU A 141 12.72 -4.57 4.77
CA LEU A 141 12.51 -4.13 3.40
C LEU A 141 13.86 -3.98 2.68
N PRO A 142 13.91 -4.20 1.37
CA PRO A 142 15.14 -4.04 0.60
C PRO A 142 15.57 -2.56 0.58
N VAL A 143 16.78 -2.29 1.06
CA VAL A 143 17.33 -0.94 1.17
C VAL A 143 17.52 -0.30 -0.22
N GLY A 144 17.11 0.95 -0.36
CA GLY A 144 17.39 1.76 -1.55
C GLY A 144 16.39 1.62 -2.69
N THR A 145 15.46 0.66 -2.64
CA THR A 145 14.42 0.48 -3.67
C THR A 145 13.40 1.61 -3.65
N GLU A 146 12.75 1.86 -4.79
CA GLU A 146 11.71 2.87 -4.90
C GLU A 146 10.49 2.54 -3.99
N TYR A 147 10.08 1.27 -3.96
CA TYR A 147 9.02 0.83 -3.06
C TYR A 147 9.32 1.16 -1.59
N THR A 148 10.52 0.82 -1.12
CA THR A 148 10.91 1.07 0.27
C THR A 148 10.91 2.56 0.61
N LYS A 149 11.36 3.42 -0.29
CA LYS A 149 11.29 4.87 -0.09
C LYS A 149 9.86 5.36 -0.03
N LEU A 150 9.02 4.92 -0.97
CA LEU A 150 7.61 5.27 -1.01
C LEU A 150 6.88 4.87 0.27
N TYR A 151 7.06 3.64 0.72
CA TYR A 151 6.50 3.12 1.96
C TYR A 151 6.94 3.94 3.20
N ILE A 152 8.25 4.20 3.32
CA ILE A 152 8.79 4.96 4.46
C ILE A 152 8.31 6.42 4.42
N ASP A 153 8.26 7.05 3.25
CA ASP A 153 7.73 8.41 3.10
C ASP A 153 6.27 8.50 3.54
N ASN A 154 5.43 7.54 3.15
CA ASN A 154 4.03 7.45 3.58
C ASN A 154 3.92 7.26 5.09
N LEU A 155 4.74 6.42 5.70
CA LEU A 155 4.77 6.20 7.14
C LEU A 155 5.15 7.48 7.91
N TYR A 156 6.14 8.22 7.43
CA TYR A 156 6.54 9.50 8.02
C TYR A 156 5.44 10.56 7.85
N MET A 157 4.85 10.64 6.65
CA MET A 157 3.75 11.55 6.38
C MET A 157 2.55 11.26 7.27
N GLN A 158 2.16 9.99 7.42
CA GLN A 158 1.13 9.53 8.34
C GLN A 158 1.38 10.05 9.77
N SER A 159 2.59 9.84 10.28
CA SER A 159 2.97 10.28 11.63
C SER A 159 2.89 11.81 11.79
N LEU A 160 3.33 12.56 10.80
CA LEU A 160 3.29 14.03 10.79
C LEU A 160 1.86 14.55 10.70
N LEU A 161 1.02 13.91 9.88
CA LEU A 161 -0.41 14.24 9.80
C LEU A 161 -1.10 14.02 11.15
N ILE A 162 -0.90 12.85 11.79
CA ILE A 162 -1.42 12.61 13.14
C ILE A 162 -0.94 13.66 14.11
N GLN A 163 0.35 14.02 14.11
CA GLN A 163 0.88 15.07 14.99
C GLN A 163 0.21 16.41 14.75
N SER A 164 -0.14 16.75 13.52
CA SER A 164 -0.79 18.02 13.18
C SER A 164 -2.20 18.16 13.75
N PHE A 165 -2.84 17.05 14.17
CA PHE A 165 -4.18 17.00 14.75
C PHE A 165 -4.21 16.73 16.26
N LEU A 166 -3.08 16.47 16.92
CA LEU A 166 -3.02 16.00 18.32
C LEU A 166 -3.76 16.84 19.37
N SER A 167 -4.06 18.11 19.09
CA SER A 167 -4.68 19.01 20.08
C SER A 167 -6.11 19.43 19.74
N GLU A 168 -6.70 18.94 18.64
CA GLU A 168 -7.92 19.55 18.10
C GLU A 168 -9.21 18.92 18.62
N THR A 169 -9.24 17.61 18.89
CA THR A 169 -10.51 16.95 19.22
C THR A 169 -10.33 15.87 20.30
N PRO A 170 -11.24 15.73 21.27
CA PRO A 170 -11.25 14.56 22.14
C PRO A 170 -11.69 13.32 21.35
N PRO A 171 -11.19 12.13 21.69
CA PRO A 171 -11.55 10.89 20.99
C PRO A 171 -13.05 10.59 21.17
N ALA A 172 -13.71 10.19 20.09
CA ALA A 172 -15.03 9.60 20.16
C ALA A 172 -14.96 8.16 20.68
N ASP A 173 -15.96 7.71 21.42
CA ASP A 173 -16.03 6.32 21.90
C ASP A 173 -16.01 5.32 20.73
N ALA A 174 -16.55 5.69 19.58
CA ALA A 174 -16.56 4.85 18.38
C ALA A 174 -15.13 4.57 17.84
N ASP A 175 -14.25 5.58 17.83
CA ASP A 175 -12.86 5.42 17.38
C ASP A 175 -12.07 4.56 18.37
N MET A 176 -12.29 4.76 19.67
CA MET A 176 -11.69 3.92 20.69
C MET A 176 -12.19 2.47 20.62
N LEU A 177 -13.47 2.27 20.29
CA LEU A 177 -14.03 0.93 20.10
C LEU A 177 -13.45 0.23 18.87
N GLN A 178 -13.21 0.96 17.79
CA GLN A 178 -12.51 0.42 16.60
C GLN A 178 -11.13 -0.11 16.99
N VAL A 179 -10.33 0.70 17.70
CA VAL A 179 -8.99 0.29 18.17
C VAL A 179 -9.07 -0.93 19.09
N TYR A 180 -10.03 -0.94 20.03
CA TYR A 180 -10.26 -2.08 20.92
C TYR A 180 -10.55 -3.36 20.12
N ASN A 181 -11.41 -3.29 19.12
CA ASN A 181 -11.78 -4.44 18.29
C ASN A 181 -10.57 -4.93 17.45
N SER A 182 -9.79 -4.03 16.84
CA SER A 182 -8.59 -4.38 16.09
C SER A 182 -7.55 -5.06 16.99
N LEU A 183 -7.31 -4.52 18.19
CA LEU A 183 -6.43 -5.14 19.18
C LEU A 183 -6.98 -6.49 19.66
N GLY A 184 -8.28 -6.60 19.89
CA GLY A 184 -8.92 -7.85 20.32
C GLY A 184 -8.78 -8.97 19.28
N ALA A 185 -8.93 -8.63 17.99
CA ALA A 185 -8.76 -9.58 16.89
C ALA A 185 -7.31 -10.11 16.76
N SER A 186 -6.34 -9.31 17.17
CA SER A 186 -4.89 -9.67 17.16
C SER A 186 -4.39 -10.28 18.48
N GLY A 187 -5.25 -10.43 19.48
CA GLY A 187 -4.86 -10.90 20.82
C GLY A 187 -4.21 -9.83 21.70
N GLY A 188 -4.22 -8.56 21.30
CA GLY A 188 -3.67 -7.42 22.07
C GLY A 188 -4.55 -6.93 23.20
N VAL A 189 -5.73 -7.56 23.40
CA VAL A 189 -6.62 -7.33 24.55
C VAL A 189 -6.65 -8.58 25.43
N GLU A 190 -6.61 -8.41 26.74
CA GLU A 190 -6.67 -9.54 27.68
C GLU A 190 -7.97 -10.33 27.53
N PRO A 191 -7.94 -11.68 27.58
CA PRO A 191 -9.13 -12.50 27.50
C PRO A 191 -10.18 -12.12 28.56
N GLY A 192 -11.38 -11.75 28.11
CA GLY A 192 -12.50 -11.37 28.99
C GLY A 192 -12.49 -9.90 29.45
N GLN A 193 -11.51 -9.10 29.02
CA GLN A 193 -11.53 -7.67 29.27
C GLN A 193 -12.59 -6.99 28.38
N ASP A 194 -13.55 -6.32 28.99
CA ASP A 194 -14.56 -5.54 28.26
C ASP A 194 -14.03 -4.15 27.85
N PHE A 195 -14.70 -3.54 26.87
CA PHE A 195 -14.33 -2.23 26.33
C PHE A 195 -14.22 -1.13 27.39
N THR A 196 -15.15 -1.07 28.37
CA THR A 196 -15.16 -0.03 29.40
C THR A 196 -13.93 -0.13 30.29
N THR A 197 -13.59 -1.34 30.68
CA THR A 197 -12.39 -1.63 31.49
C THR A 197 -11.13 -1.28 30.70
N TRP A 198 -11.02 -1.73 29.44
CA TRP A 198 -9.89 -1.41 28.58
C TRP A 198 -9.76 0.11 28.37
N LEU A 199 -10.86 0.80 28.07
CA LEU A 199 -10.88 2.26 27.86
C LEU A 199 -10.39 3.02 29.10
N SER A 200 -10.74 2.57 30.31
CA SER A 200 -10.32 3.22 31.56
C SER A 200 -8.81 3.17 31.78
N LEU A 201 -8.12 2.20 31.19
CA LEU A 201 -6.67 2.01 31.28
C LEU A 201 -5.89 2.84 30.22
N GLN A 202 -6.60 3.40 29.21
CA GLN A 202 -5.92 4.19 28.19
C GLN A 202 -5.47 5.55 28.73
N SER A 203 -4.20 5.87 28.51
CA SER A 203 -3.67 7.17 28.88
C SER A 203 -4.34 8.31 28.09
N PRO A 204 -4.41 9.52 28.61
CA PRO A 204 -4.93 10.67 27.86
C PRO A 204 -4.17 10.87 26.54
N GLN A 205 -2.87 10.61 26.52
CA GLN A 205 -2.05 10.72 25.30
C GLN A 205 -2.45 9.68 24.25
N ASN A 206 -2.65 8.41 24.62
CA ASN A 206 -3.09 7.39 23.69
C ASN A 206 -4.45 7.75 23.08
N ARG A 207 -5.38 8.25 23.90
CA ARG A 207 -6.68 8.71 23.43
C ARG A 207 -6.57 9.87 22.44
N GLN A 208 -5.66 10.81 22.68
CA GLN A 208 -5.40 11.93 21.75
C GLN A 208 -4.82 11.45 20.42
N VAL A 209 -3.91 10.46 20.43
CA VAL A 209 -3.39 9.86 19.19
C VAL A 209 -4.49 9.20 18.38
N VAL A 210 -5.39 8.44 19.04
CA VAL A 210 -6.54 7.81 18.38
C VAL A 210 -7.47 8.87 17.78
N ALA A 211 -7.77 9.95 18.53
CA ALA A 211 -8.60 11.05 18.02
C ALA A 211 -7.96 11.74 16.80
N ALA A 212 -6.66 12.01 16.87
CA ALA A 212 -5.93 12.61 15.76
C ALA A 212 -5.90 11.70 14.52
N ALA A 213 -5.70 10.40 14.72
CA ALA A 213 -5.75 9.42 13.64
C ALA A 213 -7.16 9.33 13.00
N ALA A 214 -8.22 9.39 13.80
CA ALA A 214 -9.59 9.44 13.28
C ALA A 214 -9.83 10.69 12.42
N GLN A 215 -9.30 11.85 12.83
CA GLN A 215 -9.36 13.07 12.01
C GLN A 215 -8.58 12.93 10.70
N VAL A 216 -7.38 12.32 10.73
CA VAL A 216 -6.63 12.03 9.49
C VAL A 216 -7.43 11.09 8.58
N ARG A 217 -8.06 10.06 9.12
CA ARG A 217 -8.94 9.15 8.35
C ARG A 217 -10.05 9.94 7.64
N GLU A 218 -10.78 10.81 8.36
CA GLU A 218 -11.84 11.63 7.77
C GLU A 218 -11.31 12.54 6.64
N GLN A 219 -10.11 13.12 6.80
CA GLN A 219 -9.50 13.93 5.75
C GLN A 219 -9.07 13.09 4.54
N VAL A 220 -8.54 11.89 4.76
CA VAL A 220 -8.18 10.95 3.70
C VAL A 220 -9.42 10.48 2.93
N GLU A 221 -10.51 10.15 3.63
CA GLU A 221 -11.80 9.83 3.03
C GLU A 221 -12.33 11.00 2.19
N GLY A 222 -12.30 12.22 2.72
CA GLY A 222 -12.68 13.43 1.98
C GLY A 222 -11.82 13.65 0.74
N ALA A 223 -10.51 13.50 0.84
CA ALA A 223 -9.61 13.61 -0.31
C ALA A 223 -9.86 12.52 -1.36
N ALA A 224 -10.15 11.29 -0.93
CA ALA A 224 -10.48 10.19 -1.83
C ALA A 224 -11.80 10.43 -2.59
N ASP A 225 -12.80 10.98 -1.90
CA ASP A 225 -14.09 11.37 -2.50
C ASP A 225 -13.92 12.51 -3.51
N GLU A 226 -13.16 13.56 -3.16
CA GLU A 226 -12.86 14.69 -4.05
C GLU A 226 -12.13 14.24 -5.32
N LEU A 227 -11.15 13.36 -5.18
CA LEU A 227 -10.41 12.77 -6.28
C LEU A 227 -11.20 11.69 -7.03
N ASN A 228 -12.37 11.29 -6.51
CA ASN A 228 -13.15 10.17 -7.04
C ASN A 228 -12.27 8.94 -7.28
N VAL A 229 -11.51 8.55 -6.25
CA VAL A 229 -10.56 7.43 -6.32
C VAL A 229 -11.26 6.15 -6.71
N LYS A 230 -10.74 5.48 -7.74
CA LYS A 230 -11.25 4.18 -8.20
C LYS A 230 -10.09 3.22 -8.38
N VAL A 231 -10.05 2.19 -7.56
CA VAL A 231 -9.02 1.15 -7.63
C VAL A 231 -9.52 -0.03 -8.46
N ASN A 232 -8.67 -0.55 -9.34
CA ASN A 232 -8.99 -1.70 -10.16
C ASN A 232 -9.39 -2.89 -9.27
N PRO A 233 -10.52 -3.58 -9.54
CA PRO A 233 -11.03 -4.68 -8.70
C PRO A 233 -10.04 -5.80 -8.40
N ARG A 234 -9.01 -6.00 -9.23
CA ARG A 234 -7.96 -7.00 -8.96
C ARG A 234 -7.06 -6.67 -7.77
N TYR A 235 -7.09 -5.40 -7.30
CA TYR A 235 -6.35 -4.92 -6.12
C TYR A 235 -7.27 -4.71 -4.91
N GLN A 236 -8.47 -5.24 -4.96
CA GLN A 236 -9.40 -5.23 -3.83
C GLN A 236 -9.16 -6.42 -2.88
N PRO A 237 -9.39 -6.31 -1.57
CA PRO A 237 -9.80 -5.09 -0.88
C PRO A 237 -8.66 -4.04 -0.85
N PHE A 238 -9.03 -2.75 -0.82
CA PHE A 238 -8.09 -1.65 -0.81
C PHE A 238 -8.29 -0.79 0.43
N GLU A 239 -7.31 -0.80 1.31
CA GLU A 239 -7.36 -0.08 2.59
C GLU A 239 -6.19 0.88 2.71
N VAL A 240 -6.46 2.12 3.15
CA VAL A 240 -5.42 3.06 3.57
C VAL A 240 -5.28 2.98 5.08
N SER A 241 -4.11 2.57 5.56
CA SER A 241 -3.79 2.56 6.98
C SER A 241 -3.50 3.97 7.48
N VAL A 242 -4.13 4.39 8.57
CA VAL A 242 -3.92 5.71 9.19
C VAL A 242 -3.24 5.60 10.55
N LEU A 243 -3.49 4.56 11.30
CA LEU A 243 -2.80 4.26 12.55
C LEU A 243 -2.50 2.78 12.60
N GLU A 244 -1.22 2.46 12.70
CA GLU A 244 -0.75 1.09 12.87
C GLU A 244 0.24 0.97 14.03
N ILE A 245 0.36 -0.21 14.57
CA ILE A 245 1.40 -0.57 15.53
C ILE A 245 2.19 -1.77 15.01
N GLN A 246 3.43 -1.90 15.45
CA GLN A 246 4.23 -3.07 15.13
C GLN A 246 3.62 -4.30 15.83
N GLY A 247 3.12 -5.25 15.04
CA GLY A 247 2.71 -6.58 15.52
C GLY A 247 3.91 -7.53 15.66
N GLU A 248 3.66 -8.77 16.04
CA GLU A 248 4.71 -9.79 16.18
C GLU A 248 5.33 -10.18 14.82
N SER A 249 4.53 -10.27 13.79
CA SER A 249 4.98 -10.65 12.44
C SER A 249 4.75 -9.53 11.43
N ASP A 250 3.57 -8.91 11.46
CA ASP A 250 3.13 -7.89 10.52
C ASP A 250 2.60 -6.66 11.25
N PRO A 251 2.62 -5.47 10.64
CA PRO A 251 1.97 -4.29 11.20
C PRO A 251 0.48 -4.55 11.44
N LEU A 252 -0.02 -4.14 12.60
CA LEU A 252 -1.43 -4.21 12.95
C LEU A 252 -2.08 -2.85 12.72
N GLN A 253 -3.01 -2.80 11.77
CA GLN A 253 -3.82 -1.62 11.52
C GLN A 253 -4.85 -1.43 12.63
N LEU A 254 -4.84 -0.27 13.27
CA LEU A 254 -5.78 0.13 14.31
C LEU A 254 -6.89 1.04 13.78
N ILE A 255 -6.53 1.97 12.90
CA ILE A 255 -7.44 2.88 12.21
C ILE A 255 -7.04 2.93 10.74
N GLY A 256 -8.00 2.77 9.86
CA GLY A 256 -7.84 2.88 8.43
C GLY A 256 -9.18 3.12 7.76
N THR A 257 -9.14 3.26 6.45
CA THR A 257 -10.34 3.42 5.62
C THR A 257 -10.29 2.51 4.41
N ASP A 258 -11.41 1.86 4.12
CA ASP A 258 -11.62 1.09 2.90
C ASP A 258 -11.99 2.03 1.75
N LEU A 259 -11.15 2.04 0.71
CA LEU A 259 -11.41 2.78 -0.52
C LEU A 259 -11.72 1.80 -1.65
N GLY A 260 -12.99 1.71 -2.06
CA GLY A 260 -13.35 0.93 -3.24
C GLY A 260 -14.40 -0.15 -3.04
N ILE A 261 -14.98 -0.27 -1.88
CA ILE A 261 -16.25 -0.99 -1.73
C ILE A 261 -17.36 0.05 -1.98
N GLU A 262 -17.86 0.14 -3.22
CA GLU A 262 -19.23 0.62 -3.38
C GLU A 262 -20.07 -0.28 -2.48
N GLN A 263 -20.56 0.26 -1.38
CA GLN A 263 -21.54 -0.45 -0.56
C GLN A 263 -22.65 -0.90 -1.52
N PRO A 264 -23.03 -2.19 -1.54
CA PRO A 264 -24.11 -2.62 -2.38
C PRO A 264 -25.30 -1.73 -2.00
N VAL A 265 -25.74 -0.91 -2.95
CA VAL A 265 -26.96 -0.11 -2.77
C VAL A 265 -28.01 -1.11 -2.36
N SER A 266 -28.44 -1.05 -1.11
CA SER A 266 -29.54 -1.88 -0.65
C SER A 266 -30.71 -1.55 -1.55
N VAL A 267 -31.04 -2.47 -2.46
CA VAL A 267 -32.25 -2.39 -3.28
C VAL A 267 -33.39 -2.42 -2.25
N ALA A 268 -33.81 -1.24 -1.83
CA ALA A 268 -35.04 -1.13 -1.07
C ALA A 268 -36.13 -1.71 -1.96
N ASP A 269 -36.77 -2.77 -1.49
CA ASP A 269 -37.93 -3.36 -2.13
C ASP A 269 -38.89 -2.23 -2.48
N VAL A 270 -39.07 -2.01 -3.78
CA VAL A 270 -40.11 -1.13 -4.30
C VAL A 270 -41.40 -1.90 -4.15
N PRO A 271 -42.43 -1.39 -3.45
CA PRO A 271 -43.71 -2.07 -3.20
C PRO A 271 -44.53 -2.29 -4.47
#